data_7d06653d5f83f15ef91189cfabad24d8
#
_entry.id   7d06653d5f83f15ef91189cfabad24d8
#
_cell.length_a   1.000
_cell.length_b   1.000
_cell.length_c   1.000
_cell.angle_alpha   90.00
_cell.angle_beta   90.00
_cell.angle_gamma   90.00
#
_symmetry.space_group_name_H-M   'P 1'
#
loop_
_entity.id
_entity.type
_entity.pdbx_description
1 polymer ?
#
loop_
_entity_poly.entity_id
_entity_poly.type
_entity_poly.pdbx_seq_one_letter_code
_entity_poly.pdbx_strand_id
1 'polypeptide(L)'
;MERIDLHVHTLASDGSDAPETVVRKAAAAGLRAVAITDHDTFAGLPEALAAGTARGIEVVPGVELSTVWGGEEVHLLGYYMDTDNAALRALMTRATDERNARNETMVQRLHDAGYPITMAELHAAFPGQTVLGRPHIAALLVQRGCIPTVSDGMRGLLGRGKRFYVPRYNIPLEDSVHALRAAGGVPVVAHLFKYRFDDAQRTALLAAAADAGALGLEVRYTTYTPEQTAAAQALAGHFGLVPTGGSDYHGLRKPDIALGTGRGELCVPYAYLAGVKALAGRGCV
;
A
#
# COMPACT_ATOMS: atom_id res chain seq x y z
N MET A 1 -10.74 22.93 7.81
CA MET A 1 -9.52 22.45 7.11
C MET A 1 -9.95 21.39 6.12
N GLU A 2 -9.58 21.52 4.83
CA GLU A 2 -9.85 20.51 3.82
C GLU A 2 -9.03 19.26 4.09
N ARG A 3 -9.68 18.10 4.17
CA ARG A 3 -9.06 16.80 4.46
C ARG A 3 -8.89 15.98 3.20
N ILE A 4 -7.88 15.12 3.20
CA ILE A 4 -7.57 14.18 2.13
C ILE A 4 -7.22 12.82 2.72
N ASP A 5 -7.12 11.80 1.85
CA ASP A 5 -6.58 10.49 2.18
C ASP A 5 -5.68 10.02 1.04
N LEU A 6 -4.38 9.88 1.31
CA LEU A 6 -3.40 9.53 0.28
C LEU A 6 -2.93 8.07 0.34
N HIS A 7 -3.61 7.21 1.12
CA HIS A 7 -3.26 5.80 1.23
C HIS A 7 -4.52 4.94 1.34
N VAL A 8 -4.99 4.42 0.20
CA VAL A 8 -6.27 3.70 0.12
C VAL A 8 -6.19 2.55 -0.87
N HIS A 9 -6.72 1.39 -0.46
CA HIS A 9 -6.76 0.17 -1.26
C HIS A 9 -8.16 -0.14 -1.75
N THR A 10 -8.24 -0.71 -2.95
CA THR A 10 -9.48 -1.11 -3.60
C THR A 10 -9.53 -2.61 -3.85
N LEU A 11 -10.62 -3.05 -4.49
CA LEU A 11 -10.78 -4.44 -4.94
C LEU A 11 -9.70 -4.84 -5.99
N ALA A 12 -8.98 -3.90 -6.58
CA ALA A 12 -7.91 -4.22 -7.53
C ALA A 12 -6.71 -4.90 -6.83
N SER A 13 -6.50 -4.67 -5.51
CA SER A 13 -5.53 -5.39 -4.70
C SER A 13 -6.18 -6.15 -3.56
N ASP A 14 -6.07 -5.67 -2.33
CA ASP A 14 -6.55 -6.37 -1.14
C ASP A 14 -7.59 -5.58 -0.33
N GLY A 15 -8.15 -4.52 -0.89
CA GLY A 15 -9.37 -3.89 -0.38
C GLY A 15 -10.62 -4.70 -0.70
N SER A 16 -11.77 -4.28 -0.16
CA SER A 16 -13.07 -4.91 -0.40
C SER A 16 -14.02 -4.10 -1.28
N ASP A 17 -13.71 -2.83 -1.50
CA ASP A 17 -14.56 -1.92 -2.27
C ASP A 17 -14.02 -1.73 -3.69
N ALA A 18 -14.93 -1.70 -4.68
CA ALA A 18 -14.56 -1.30 -6.03
C ALA A 18 -14.02 0.14 -6.05
N PRO A 19 -13.12 0.48 -6.99
CA PRO A 19 -12.52 1.82 -7.08
C PRO A 19 -13.55 2.95 -7.10
N GLU A 20 -14.63 2.83 -7.89
CA GLU A 20 -15.73 3.79 -7.90
C GLU A 20 -16.39 3.94 -6.52
N THR A 21 -16.58 2.82 -5.80
CA THR A 21 -17.18 2.82 -4.47
C THR A 21 -16.31 3.57 -3.47
N VAL A 22 -14.99 3.39 -3.52
CA VAL A 22 -14.03 4.13 -2.69
C VAL A 22 -14.15 5.63 -2.96
N VAL A 23 -14.13 6.04 -4.22
CA VAL A 23 -14.25 7.47 -4.62
C VAL A 23 -15.59 8.06 -4.16
N ARG A 24 -16.69 7.31 -4.31
CA ARG A 24 -18.01 7.72 -3.82
C ARG A 24 -18.03 7.91 -2.30
N LYS A 25 -17.43 6.98 -1.54
CA LYS A 25 -17.29 7.08 -0.09
C LYS A 25 -16.42 8.27 0.33
N ALA A 26 -15.32 8.52 -0.38
CA ALA A 26 -14.44 9.66 -0.14
C ALA A 26 -15.17 10.99 -0.32
N ALA A 27 -15.93 11.14 -1.40
CA ALA A 27 -16.77 12.31 -1.64
C ALA A 27 -17.85 12.49 -0.54
N ALA A 28 -18.53 11.40 -0.16
CA ALA A 28 -19.54 11.42 0.90
C ALA A 28 -18.95 11.76 2.29
N ALA A 29 -17.69 11.37 2.55
CA ALA A 29 -16.96 11.74 3.76
C ALA A 29 -16.44 13.19 3.75
N GLY A 30 -16.67 13.94 2.67
CA GLY A 30 -16.22 15.33 2.52
C GLY A 30 -14.72 15.48 2.30
N LEU A 31 -14.05 14.45 1.76
CA LEU A 31 -12.65 14.55 1.39
C LEU A 31 -12.49 15.41 0.13
N ARG A 32 -11.46 16.24 0.12
CA ARG A 32 -11.08 17.07 -1.03
C ARG A 32 -10.37 16.25 -2.10
N ALA A 33 -9.58 15.27 -1.67
CA ALA A 33 -8.86 14.35 -2.55
C ALA A 33 -8.70 12.96 -1.90
N VAL A 34 -8.57 11.94 -2.75
CA VAL A 34 -8.25 10.56 -2.36
C VAL A 34 -7.23 9.99 -3.32
N ALA A 35 -6.17 9.32 -2.82
CA ALA A 35 -5.27 8.54 -3.66
C ALA A 35 -5.72 7.08 -3.70
N ILE A 36 -5.64 6.46 -4.85
CA ILE A 36 -5.75 5.01 -5.00
C ILE A 36 -4.33 4.45 -5.08
N THR A 37 -3.97 3.64 -4.09
CA THR A 37 -2.60 3.14 -3.89
C THR A 37 -2.57 1.62 -3.74
N ASP A 38 -3.27 0.93 -4.63
CA ASP A 38 -3.35 -0.53 -4.65
C ASP A 38 -1.96 -1.18 -4.68
N HIS A 39 -1.82 -2.32 -4.00
CA HIS A 39 -0.56 -3.05 -3.94
C HIS A 39 -0.13 -3.58 -5.30
N ASP A 40 1.03 -3.15 -5.76
CA ASP A 40 1.73 -3.64 -6.95
C ASP A 40 0.84 -3.69 -8.22
N THR A 41 -0.18 -2.81 -8.33
CA THR A 41 -1.09 -2.75 -9.49
C THR A 41 -1.66 -1.35 -9.75
N PHE A 42 -1.91 -1.04 -11.03
CA PHE A 42 -2.62 0.17 -11.47
C PHE A 42 -4.04 -0.12 -11.94
N ALA A 43 -4.52 -1.37 -11.80
CA ALA A 43 -5.78 -1.81 -12.40
C ALA A 43 -7.01 -1.01 -11.90
N GLY A 44 -6.97 -0.49 -10.67
CA GLY A 44 -8.05 0.33 -10.12
C GLY A 44 -8.08 1.79 -10.58
N LEU A 45 -6.98 2.30 -11.14
CA LEU A 45 -6.85 3.73 -11.46
C LEU A 45 -7.84 4.23 -12.53
N PRO A 46 -8.05 3.55 -13.66
CA PRO A 46 -8.96 4.07 -14.70
C PRO A 46 -10.39 4.29 -14.18
N GLU A 47 -10.93 3.32 -13.45
CA GLU A 47 -12.27 3.41 -12.86
C GLU A 47 -12.34 4.53 -11.81
N ALA A 48 -11.35 4.61 -10.91
CA ALA A 48 -11.30 5.63 -9.88
C ALA A 48 -11.20 7.05 -10.44
N LEU A 49 -10.35 7.28 -11.46
CA LEU A 49 -10.18 8.58 -12.11
C LEU A 49 -11.47 9.03 -12.79
N ALA A 50 -12.15 8.11 -13.50
CA ALA A 50 -13.45 8.39 -14.13
C ALA A 50 -14.51 8.75 -13.07
N ALA A 51 -14.56 8.00 -11.96
CA ALA A 51 -15.47 8.27 -10.85
C ALA A 51 -15.18 9.61 -10.16
N GLY A 52 -13.90 9.99 -10.03
CA GLY A 52 -13.47 11.28 -9.48
C GLY A 52 -13.97 12.46 -10.33
N THR A 53 -13.79 12.37 -11.64
CA THR A 53 -14.29 13.36 -12.60
C THR A 53 -15.81 13.50 -12.50
N ALA A 54 -16.53 12.39 -12.48
CA ALA A 54 -18.00 12.39 -12.42
C ALA A 54 -18.54 12.99 -11.10
N ARG A 55 -17.79 12.93 -10.00
CA ARG A 55 -18.21 13.37 -8.66
C ARG A 55 -17.60 14.68 -8.19
N GLY A 56 -16.69 15.26 -8.97
CA GLY A 56 -16.00 16.50 -8.62
C GLY A 56 -15.05 16.37 -7.43
N ILE A 57 -14.52 15.17 -7.16
CA ILE A 57 -13.47 14.92 -6.15
C ILE A 57 -12.16 14.64 -6.86
N GLU A 58 -11.07 15.18 -6.34
CA GLU A 58 -9.75 14.92 -6.87
C GLU A 58 -9.30 13.48 -6.55
N VAL A 59 -9.03 12.68 -7.58
CA VAL A 59 -8.41 11.36 -7.44
C VAL A 59 -6.94 11.45 -7.82
N VAL A 60 -6.07 11.08 -6.88
CA VAL A 60 -4.61 11.05 -7.08
C VAL A 60 -4.21 9.67 -7.58
N PRO A 61 -3.63 9.56 -8.79
CA PRO A 61 -3.10 8.28 -9.26
C PRO A 61 -1.90 7.87 -8.39
N GLY A 62 -1.97 6.67 -7.82
CA GLY A 62 -0.96 6.15 -6.92
C GLY A 62 -0.77 4.65 -7.05
N VAL A 63 0.19 4.15 -6.28
CA VAL A 63 0.49 2.72 -6.10
C VAL A 63 1.19 2.54 -4.75
N GLU A 64 1.01 1.39 -4.11
CA GLU A 64 1.87 0.95 -3.01
C GLU A 64 2.73 -0.23 -3.47
N LEU A 65 4.03 0.02 -3.67
CA LEU A 65 5.00 -1.01 -4.04
C LEU A 65 5.48 -1.75 -2.81
N SER A 66 5.50 -3.07 -2.90
CA SER A 66 6.11 -3.91 -1.88
C SER A 66 7.59 -4.08 -2.17
N THR A 67 8.43 -3.57 -1.30
CA THR A 67 9.88 -3.54 -1.46
C THR A 67 10.59 -4.23 -0.29
N VAL A 68 11.91 -4.37 -0.34
CA VAL A 68 12.72 -4.87 0.77
C VAL A 68 13.86 -3.89 1.09
N TRP A 69 14.10 -3.71 2.38
CA TRP A 69 15.27 -3.02 2.90
C TRP A 69 15.72 -3.69 4.22
N GLY A 70 17.02 -3.92 4.38
CA GLY A 70 17.56 -4.57 5.57
C GLY A 70 16.96 -5.96 5.89
N GLY A 71 16.47 -6.68 4.86
CA GLY A 71 15.81 -7.99 5.00
C GLY A 71 14.36 -7.92 5.52
N GLU A 72 13.80 -6.73 5.69
CA GLU A 72 12.40 -6.50 6.04
C GLU A 72 11.58 -6.04 4.82
N GLU A 73 10.31 -6.42 4.77
CA GLU A 73 9.35 -5.90 3.80
C GLU A 73 9.02 -4.44 4.18
N VAL A 74 9.31 -3.52 3.28
CA VAL A 74 9.05 -2.09 3.40
C VAL A 74 8.17 -1.67 2.24
N HIS A 75 7.20 -0.79 2.46
CA HIS A 75 6.33 -0.32 1.40
C HIS A 75 6.71 1.10 0.97
N LEU A 76 6.56 1.32 -0.33
CA LEU A 76 6.84 2.59 -0.98
C LEU A 76 5.59 3.04 -1.73
N LEU A 77 5.01 4.17 -1.34
CA LEU A 77 3.94 4.79 -2.11
C LEU A 77 4.55 5.55 -3.30
N GLY A 78 3.89 5.48 -4.44
CA GLY A 78 4.20 6.30 -5.61
C GLY A 78 3.00 7.13 -5.99
N TYR A 79 3.20 8.41 -6.34
CA TYR A 79 2.12 9.29 -6.80
C TYR A 79 2.47 9.92 -8.14
N TYR A 80 1.46 10.16 -8.98
CA TYR A 80 1.57 10.90 -10.25
C TYR A 80 2.60 10.34 -11.25
N MET A 81 2.94 9.04 -11.15
CA MET A 81 3.82 8.37 -12.09
C MET A 81 3.12 8.14 -13.44
N ASP A 82 3.90 8.13 -14.51
CA ASP A 82 3.47 7.59 -15.79
C ASP A 82 3.33 6.07 -15.70
N THR A 83 2.10 5.58 -15.72
CA THR A 83 1.78 4.16 -15.61
C THR A 83 2.16 3.35 -16.86
N ASP A 84 2.50 4.01 -17.96
CA ASP A 84 2.97 3.39 -19.20
C ASP A 84 4.51 3.33 -19.31
N ASN A 85 5.22 3.90 -18.32
CA ASN A 85 6.68 3.83 -18.27
C ASN A 85 7.16 2.36 -18.25
N ALA A 86 8.02 2.01 -19.22
CA ALA A 86 8.45 0.64 -19.43
C ALA A 86 9.21 0.03 -18.25
N ALA A 87 10.08 0.81 -17.57
CA ALA A 87 10.85 0.34 -16.42
C ALA A 87 9.93 0.06 -15.23
N LEU A 88 8.98 0.96 -14.95
CA LEU A 88 8.00 0.78 -13.89
C LEU A 88 7.09 -0.42 -14.18
N ARG A 89 6.62 -0.59 -15.40
CA ARG A 89 5.81 -1.76 -15.81
C ARG A 89 6.58 -3.07 -15.64
N ALA A 90 7.84 -3.12 -16.04
CA ALA A 90 8.68 -4.32 -15.87
C ALA A 90 8.85 -4.67 -14.37
N LEU A 91 9.08 -3.68 -13.51
CA LEU A 91 9.14 -3.85 -12.05
C LEU A 91 7.82 -4.38 -11.49
N MET A 92 6.67 -3.82 -11.91
CA MET A 92 5.35 -4.25 -11.48
C MET A 92 5.03 -5.69 -11.91
N THR A 93 5.37 -6.05 -13.15
CA THR A 93 5.21 -7.44 -13.64
C THR A 93 6.02 -8.41 -12.78
N ARG A 94 7.29 -8.11 -12.55
CA ARG A 94 8.16 -8.91 -11.69
C ARG A 94 7.59 -9.05 -10.27
N ALA A 95 7.11 -7.96 -9.67
CA ALA A 95 6.50 -7.98 -8.33
C ALA A 95 5.28 -8.91 -8.27
N THR A 96 4.44 -8.87 -9.31
CA THR A 96 3.25 -9.70 -9.43
C THR A 96 3.61 -11.18 -9.62
N ASP A 97 4.55 -11.49 -10.51
CA ASP A 97 4.99 -12.86 -10.78
C ASP A 97 5.58 -13.51 -9.53
N GLU A 98 6.44 -12.80 -8.81
CA GLU A 98 7.02 -13.28 -7.54
C GLU A 98 5.97 -13.47 -6.45
N ARG A 99 4.96 -12.59 -6.40
CA ARG A 99 3.83 -12.74 -5.48
C ARG A 99 3.02 -13.99 -5.79
N ASN A 100 2.75 -14.23 -7.08
CA ASN A 100 2.00 -15.41 -7.52
C ASN A 100 2.75 -16.71 -7.20
N ALA A 101 4.03 -16.80 -7.54
CA ALA A 101 4.88 -17.95 -7.23
C ALA A 101 4.94 -18.25 -5.71
N ARG A 102 5.04 -17.19 -4.89
CA ARG A 102 4.96 -17.32 -3.44
C ARG A 102 3.60 -17.86 -2.98
N ASN A 103 2.49 -17.32 -3.51
CA ASN A 103 1.15 -17.74 -3.14
C ASN A 103 0.90 -19.21 -3.51
N GLU A 104 1.31 -19.64 -4.70
CA GLU A 104 1.27 -21.04 -5.13
C GLU A 104 1.98 -21.96 -4.12
N THR A 105 3.21 -21.59 -3.75
CA THR A 105 3.98 -22.35 -2.75
C THR A 105 3.27 -22.41 -1.40
N MET A 106 2.70 -21.29 -0.94
CA MET A 106 1.99 -21.23 0.36
C MET A 106 0.71 -22.07 0.33
N VAL A 107 -0.10 -21.95 -0.73
CA VAL A 107 -1.34 -22.71 -0.90
C VAL A 107 -1.03 -24.19 -1.00
N GLN A 108 0.01 -24.59 -1.75
CA GLN A 108 0.42 -26.00 -1.85
C GLN A 108 0.83 -26.56 -0.47
N ARG A 109 1.63 -25.83 0.30
CA ARG A 109 2.02 -26.26 1.67
C ARG A 109 0.82 -26.40 2.61
N LEU A 110 -0.16 -25.50 2.50
CA LEU A 110 -1.41 -25.60 3.26
C LEU A 110 -2.22 -26.83 2.84
N HIS A 111 -2.36 -27.05 1.54
CA HIS A 111 -3.06 -28.21 0.98
C HIS A 111 -2.44 -29.52 1.48
N ASP A 112 -1.12 -29.66 1.39
CA ASP A 112 -0.36 -30.83 1.85
C ASP A 112 -0.49 -31.07 3.37
N ALA A 113 -0.76 -30.02 4.12
CA ALA A 113 -1.03 -30.08 5.56
C ALA A 113 -2.51 -30.34 5.91
N GLY A 114 -3.36 -30.60 4.91
CA GLY A 114 -4.77 -30.96 5.09
C GLY A 114 -5.75 -29.78 5.11
N TYR A 115 -5.32 -28.55 4.80
CA TYR A 115 -6.24 -27.43 4.61
C TYR A 115 -6.92 -27.55 3.24
N PRO A 116 -8.28 -27.52 3.15
CA PRO A 116 -9.00 -27.76 1.90
C PRO A 116 -9.05 -26.49 1.02
N ILE A 117 -7.91 -26.05 0.52
CA ILE A 117 -7.77 -24.91 -0.38
C ILE A 117 -6.82 -25.21 -1.55
N THR A 118 -7.11 -24.63 -2.70
CA THR A 118 -6.30 -24.69 -3.92
C THR A 118 -6.14 -23.29 -4.52
N MET A 119 -5.18 -23.09 -5.43
CA MET A 119 -5.04 -21.82 -6.16
C MET A 119 -6.27 -21.51 -7.03
N ALA A 120 -6.89 -22.53 -7.65
CA ALA A 120 -8.12 -22.35 -8.43
C ALA A 120 -9.26 -21.80 -7.56
N GLU A 121 -9.43 -22.36 -6.36
CA GLU A 121 -10.43 -21.86 -5.39
C GLU A 121 -10.09 -20.46 -4.87
N LEU A 122 -8.80 -20.16 -4.68
CA LEU A 122 -8.36 -18.83 -4.27
C LEU A 122 -8.74 -17.78 -5.33
N HIS A 123 -8.48 -18.04 -6.61
CA HIS A 123 -8.90 -17.16 -7.70
C HIS A 123 -10.43 -17.06 -7.82
N ALA A 124 -11.14 -18.15 -7.69
CA ALA A 124 -12.61 -18.17 -7.76
C ALA A 124 -13.27 -17.41 -6.59
N ALA A 125 -12.66 -17.41 -5.42
CA ALA A 125 -13.18 -16.72 -4.24
C ALA A 125 -13.02 -15.19 -4.31
N PHE A 126 -12.12 -14.68 -5.15
CA PHE A 126 -11.80 -13.25 -5.25
C PHE A 126 -11.82 -12.78 -6.71
N PRO A 127 -13.00 -12.82 -7.39
CA PRO A 127 -13.11 -12.34 -8.76
C PRO A 127 -12.87 -10.83 -8.83
N GLY A 128 -12.17 -10.39 -9.88
CA GLY A 128 -11.85 -8.98 -10.11
C GLY A 128 -10.61 -8.48 -9.35
N GLN A 129 -10.03 -9.26 -8.45
CA GLN A 129 -8.76 -8.92 -7.81
C GLN A 129 -7.59 -9.31 -8.71
N THR A 130 -6.78 -8.33 -9.11
CA THR A 130 -5.61 -8.56 -9.99
C THR A 130 -4.39 -8.99 -9.21
N VAL A 131 -4.33 -8.66 -7.91
CA VAL A 131 -3.23 -8.99 -7.01
C VAL A 131 -3.74 -9.69 -5.76
N LEU A 132 -3.48 -11.00 -5.66
CA LEU A 132 -3.78 -11.78 -4.47
C LEU A 132 -2.59 -11.78 -3.50
N GLY A 133 -2.89 -11.81 -2.19
CA GLY A 133 -1.88 -11.84 -1.15
C GLY A 133 -2.24 -12.75 0.01
N ARG A 134 -1.40 -12.76 1.04
CA ARG A 134 -1.64 -13.54 2.28
C ARG A 134 -3.01 -13.28 2.93
N PRO A 135 -3.54 -12.03 2.95
CA PRO A 135 -4.89 -11.79 3.48
C PRO A 135 -5.98 -12.56 2.73
N HIS A 136 -5.84 -12.75 1.42
CA HIS A 136 -6.79 -13.54 0.61
C HIS A 136 -6.73 -15.02 0.95
N ILE A 137 -5.51 -15.58 1.11
CA ILE A 137 -5.34 -16.98 1.57
C ILE A 137 -5.98 -17.16 2.94
N ALA A 138 -5.73 -16.23 3.88
CA ALA A 138 -6.36 -16.26 5.19
C ALA A 138 -7.89 -16.15 5.10
N ALA A 139 -8.41 -15.27 4.27
CA ALA A 139 -9.85 -15.11 4.08
C ALA A 139 -10.50 -16.37 3.49
N LEU A 140 -9.84 -17.05 2.55
CA LEU A 140 -10.32 -18.34 2.05
C LEU A 140 -10.34 -19.41 3.15
N LEU A 141 -9.31 -19.45 4.01
CA LEU A 141 -9.28 -20.36 5.17
C LEU A 141 -10.41 -20.06 6.17
N VAL A 142 -10.78 -18.78 6.36
CA VAL A 142 -11.94 -18.41 7.17
C VAL A 142 -13.24 -18.89 6.53
N GLN A 143 -13.42 -18.68 5.23
CA GLN A 143 -14.60 -19.15 4.49
C GLN A 143 -14.77 -20.69 4.57
N ARG A 144 -13.67 -21.41 4.65
CA ARG A 144 -13.62 -22.88 4.83
C ARG A 144 -13.76 -23.34 6.28
N GLY A 145 -13.92 -22.41 7.22
CA GLY A 145 -14.02 -22.74 8.65
C GLY A 145 -12.73 -23.26 9.29
N CYS A 146 -11.59 -23.08 8.61
CA CYS A 146 -10.29 -23.57 9.09
C CYS A 146 -9.67 -22.71 10.18
N ILE A 147 -10.00 -21.42 10.19
CA ILE A 147 -9.51 -20.42 11.16
C ILE A 147 -10.62 -19.42 11.48
N PRO A 148 -10.62 -18.79 12.68
CA PRO A 148 -11.69 -17.88 13.09
C PRO A 148 -11.69 -16.56 12.33
N THR A 149 -10.52 -15.94 12.15
CA THR A 149 -10.39 -14.62 11.51
C THR A 149 -9.16 -14.53 10.61
N VAL A 150 -9.18 -13.58 9.68
CA VAL A 150 -8.01 -13.26 8.83
C VAL A 150 -6.79 -12.88 9.69
N SER A 151 -7.02 -12.12 10.76
CA SER A 151 -5.96 -11.74 11.70
C SER A 151 -5.31 -12.94 12.38
N ASP A 152 -6.09 -13.96 12.76
CA ASP A 152 -5.55 -15.20 13.33
C ASP A 152 -4.74 -15.99 12.30
N GLY A 153 -5.20 -16.05 11.05
CA GLY A 153 -4.44 -16.63 9.95
C GLY A 153 -3.10 -15.94 9.75
N MET A 154 -3.09 -14.62 9.73
CA MET A 154 -1.85 -13.84 9.58
C MET A 154 -0.90 -14.04 10.76
N ARG A 155 -1.40 -14.01 12.01
CA ARG A 155 -0.58 -14.17 13.21
C ARG A 155 -0.11 -15.61 13.44
N GLY A 156 -0.95 -16.59 13.14
CA GLY A 156 -0.74 -18.00 13.48
C GLY A 156 -0.08 -18.84 12.37
N LEU A 157 -0.42 -18.61 11.11
CA LEU A 157 -0.09 -19.51 10.00
C LEU A 157 0.78 -18.87 8.91
N LEU A 158 0.44 -17.65 8.46
CA LEU A 158 0.92 -17.05 7.22
C LEU A 158 1.88 -15.87 7.44
N GLY A 159 1.98 -15.38 8.67
CA GLY A 159 2.90 -14.28 9.02
C GLY A 159 4.35 -14.73 9.03
N ARG A 160 5.26 -13.76 9.02
CA ARG A 160 6.70 -14.00 9.05
C ARG A 160 7.09 -14.92 10.22
N GLY A 161 7.92 -15.93 9.92
CA GLY A 161 8.35 -16.94 10.89
C GLY A 161 7.30 -17.98 11.27
N LYS A 162 6.12 -17.97 10.62
CA LYS A 162 5.08 -18.98 10.84
C LYS A 162 5.22 -20.16 9.88
N ARG A 163 4.55 -21.27 10.24
CA ARG A 163 4.73 -22.58 9.59
C ARG A 163 4.58 -22.53 8.07
N PHE A 164 3.62 -21.77 7.55
CA PHE A 164 3.33 -21.73 6.11
C PHE A 164 3.85 -20.44 5.44
N TYR A 165 4.60 -19.61 6.18
CA TYR A 165 5.21 -18.44 5.59
C TYR A 165 6.24 -18.82 4.52
N VAL A 166 6.13 -18.20 3.37
CA VAL A 166 7.14 -18.24 2.30
C VAL A 166 7.65 -16.82 2.11
N PRO A 167 8.96 -16.59 2.23
CA PRO A 167 9.55 -15.30 1.88
C PRO A 167 9.26 -15.01 0.41
N ARG A 168 9.01 -13.75 0.11
CA ARG A 168 8.97 -13.26 -1.26
C ARG A 168 10.38 -12.79 -1.63
N TYR A 169 10.82 -13.02 -2.87
CA TYR A 169 11.93 -12.24 -3.41
C TYR A 169 11.39 -10.82 -3.55
N ASN A 170 11.93 -9.92 -2.77
CA ASN A 170 11.43 -8.56 -2.73
C ASN A 170 12.33 -7.69 -3.61
N ILE A 171 11.72 -6.79 -4.33
CA ILE A 171 12.41 -5.77 -5.10
C ILE A 171 13.10 -4.83 -4.12
N PRO A 172 14.40 -4.54 -4.29
CA PRO A 172 15.08 -3.57 -3.44
C PRO A 172 14.34 -2.23 -3.40
N LEU A 173 14.37 -1.57 -2.24
CA LEU A 173 13.76 -0.24 -2.08
C LEU A 173 14.28 0.75 -3.12
N GLU A 174 15.59 0.74 -3.32
CA GLU A 174 16.30 1.64 -4.23
C GLU A 174 15.84 1.45 -5.69
N ASP A 175 15.68 0.20 -6.15
CA ASP A 175 15.19 -0.10 -7.51
C ASP A 175 13.77 0.44 -7.71
N SER A 176 12.92 0.34 -6.69
CA SER A 176 11.54 0.84 -6.72
C SER A 176 11.49 2.37 -6.72
N VAL A 177 12.35 3.02 -5.93
CA VAL A 177 12.50 4.48 -5.94
C VAL A 177 12.94 4.95 -7.32
N HIS A 178 13.97 4.34 -7.90
CA HIS A 178 14.49 4.68 -9.23
C HIS A 178 13.42 4.49 -10.32
N ALA A 179 12.66 3.37 -10.28
CA ALA A 179 11.60 3.12 -11.26
C ALA A 179 10.47 4.16 -11.17
N LEU A 180 10.03 4.53 -9.95
CA LEU A 180 9.04 5.58 -9.75
C LEU A 180 9.55 6.94 -10.22
N ARG A 181 10.82 7.28 -9.92
CA ARG A 181 11.45 8.53 -10.37
C ARG A 181 11.56 8.59 -11.89
N ALA A 182 11.99 7.50 -12.53
CA ALA A 182 12.07 7.39 -13.99
C ALA A 182 10.70 7.54 -14.67
N ALA A 183 9.62 7.18 -13.98
CA ALA A 183 8.25 7.39 -14.42
C ALA A 183 7.71 8.80 -14.07
N GLY A 184 8.54 9.74 -13.61
CA GLY A 184 8.12 11.10 -13.21
C GLY A 184 7.32 11.14 -11.90
N GLY A 185 7.25 10.04 -11.18
CA GLY A 185 6.48 9.88 -9.95
C GLY A 185 7.18 10.45 -8.71
N VAL A 186 6.42 10.54 -7.63
CA VAL A 186 6.86 10.99 -6.29
C VAL A 186 6.89 9.78 -5.36
N PRO A 187 8.07 9.16 -5.12
CA PRO A 187 8.21 8.05 -4.18
C PRO A 187 8.15 8.54 -2.73
N VAL A 188 7.38 7.84 -1.90
CA VAL A 188 7.12 8.18 -0.49
C VAL A 188 7.25 6.94 0.37
N VAL A 189 8.05 6.96 1.42
CA VAL A 189 8.16 5.85 2.38
C VAL A 189 6.87 5.75 3.18
N ALA A 190 6.22 4.58 3.16
CA ALA A 190 4.94 4.35 3.82
C ALA A 190 5.12 3.92 5.29
N HIS A 191 4.17 4.26 6.14
CA HIS A 191 3.91 3.77 7.52
C HIS A 191 5.15 3.30 8.30
N LEU A 192 6.17 4.16 8.41
CA LEU A 192 7.51 3.90 8.97
C LEU A 192 7.50 3.14 10.32
N PHE A 193 6.56 3.48 11.22
CA PHE A 193 6.49 2.88 12.55
C PHE A 193 5.74 1.52 12.59
N LYS A 194 5.29 1.00 11.46
CA LYS A 194 4.80 -0.40 11.36
C LYS A 194 5.93 -1.41 11.28
N TYR A 195 7.11 -0.99 10.85
CA TYR A 195 8.26 -1.88 10.74
C TYR A 195 8.88 -2.14 12.13
N ARG A 196 9.45 -3.34 12.29
CA ARG A 196 10.13 -3.74 13.54
C ARG A 196 11.57 -3.20 13.57
N PHE A 197 11.70 -1.91 13.30
CA PHE A 197 12.98 -1.20 13.33
C PHE A 197 13.13 -0.41 14.62
N ASP A 198 14.36 -0.34 15.12
CA ASP A 198 14.74 0.66 16.12
C ASP A 198 14.93 2.05 15.44
N ASP A 199 15.25 3.07 16.23
CA ASP A 199 15.36 4.44 15.70
C ASP A 199 16.57 4.61 14.78
N ALA A 200 17.68 3.89 15.02
CA ALA A 200 18.84 3.90 14.14
C ALA A 200 18.52 3.28 12.78
N GLN A 201 17.80 2.15 12.78
CA GLN A 201 17.37 1.48 11.57
C GLN A 201 16.35 2.32 10.79
N ARG A 202 15.40 3.02 11.44
CA ARG A 202 14.48 3.94 10.79
C ARG A 202 15.21 5.09 10.11
N THR A 203 16.19 5.66 10.80
CA THR A 203 17.04 6.72 10.25
C THR A 203 17.84 6.22 9.05
N ALA A 204 18.43 5.03 9.12
CA ALA A 204 19.19 4.42 8.03
C ALA A 204 18.32 4.09 6.82
N LEU A 205 17.08 3.59 7.04
CA LEU A 205 16.10 3.38 5.97
C LEU A 205 15.79 4.68 5.22
N LEU A 206 15.52 5.76 5.98
CA LEU A 206 15.18 7.05 5.37
C LEU A 206 16.37 7.68 4.65
N ALA A 207 17.59 7.52 5.17
CA ALA A 207 18.81 7.93 4.47
C ALA A 207 18.95 7.19 3.14
N ALA A 208 18.86 5.85 3.14
CA ALA A 208 18.93 5.05 1.92
C ALA A 208 17.83 5.40 0.91
N ALA A 209 16.59 5.62 1.39
CA ALA A 209 15.48 6.03 0.54
C ALA A 209 15.71 7.43 -0.09
N ALA A 210 16.17 8.39 0.71
CA ALA A 210 16.47 9.76 0.25
C ALA A 210 17.65 9.77 -0.75
N ASP A 211 18.71 9.03 -0.45
CA ASP A 211 19.87 8.89 -1.35
C ASP A 211 19.48 8.26 -2.70
N ALA A 212 18.53 7.31 -2.70
CA ALA A 212 17.96 6.75 -3.92
C ALA A 212 17.01 7.71 -4.66
N GLY A 213 16.60 8.83 -4.03
CA GLY A 213 15.73 9.83 -4.63
C GLY A 213 14.27 9.77 -4.17
N ALA A 214 13.96 9.14 -3.05
CA ALA A 214 12.64 9.26 -2.42
C ALA A 214 12.39 10.73 -2.03
N LEU A 215 11.13 11.17 -2.19
CA LEU A 215 10.75 12.57 -2.06
C LEU A 215 9.81 12.84 -0.88
N GLY A 216 9.25 11.80 -0.27
CA GLY A 216 8.31 11.99 0.81
C GLY A 216 8.32 10.90 1.87
N LEU A 217 7.65 11.19 2.97
CA LEU A 217 7.43 10.28 4.10
C LEU A 217 5.96 10.37 4.54
N GLU A 218 5.33 9.24 4.78
CA GLU A 218 4.01 9.18 5.41
C GLU A 218 4.15 9.48 6.91
N VAL A 219 3.79 10.71 7.28
CA VAL A 219 3.94 11.22 8.66
C VAL A 219 2.65 11.12 9.47
N ARG A 220 1.48 10.95 8.79
CA ARG A 220 0.18 10.73 9.43
C ARG A 220 -0.40 9.41 8.97
N TYR A 221 -0.54 8.50 9.91
CA TYR A 221 -1.03 7.15 9.62
C TYR A 221 -1.99 6.68 10.72
N THR A 222 -2.97 5.89 10.35
CA THR A 222 -4.09 5.44 11.20
C THR A 222 -3.69 4.97 12.61
N THR A 223 -2.55 4.30 12.76
CA THR A 223 -2.13 3.72 14.05
C THR A 223 -1.00 4.47 14.72
N TYR A 224 -0.57 5.60 14.18
CA TYR A 224 0.47 6.40 14.82
C TYR A 224 -0.06 7.10 16.06
N THR A 225 0.73 7.04 17.12
CA THR A 225 0.53 7.91 18.29
C THR A 225 0.89 9.36 17.95
N PRO A 226 0.46 10.34 18.77
CA PRO A 226 0.91 11.72 18.61
C PRO A 226 2.44 11.85 18.59
N GLU A 227 3.15 11.08 19.43
CA GLU A 227 4.61 11.06 19.50
C GLU A 227 5.22 10.50 18.22
N GLN A 228 4.67 9.41 17.68
CA GLN A 228 5.11 8.83 16.41
C GLN A 228 4.87 9.79 15.24
N THR A 229 3.73 10.49 15.23
CA THR A 229 3.44 11.52 14.24
C THR A 229 4.45 12.66 14.32
N ALA A 230 4.78 13.15 15.51
CA ALA A 230 5.77 14.20 15.72
C ALA A 230 7.18 13.73 15.29
N ALA A 231 7.56 12.48 15.64
CA ALA A 231 8.84 11.90 15.25
C ALA A 231 8.94 11.74 13.71
N ALA A 232 7.88 11.23 13.05
CA ALA A 232 7.84 11.14 11.59
C ALA A 232 7.96 12.52 10.92
N GLN A 233 7.29 13.54 11.46
CA GLN A 233 7.37 14.91 10.96
C GLN A 233 8.79 15.48 11.10
N ALA A 234 9.46 15.22 12.23
CA ALA A 234 10.84 15.65 12.46
C ALA A 234 11.81 14.95 11.48
N LEU A 235 11.63 13.64 11.28
CA LEU A 235 12.42 12.87 10.31
C LEU A 235 12.18 13.36 8.87
N ALA A 236 10.95 13.64 8.49
CA ALA A 236 10.65 14.21 7.17
C ALA A 236 11.39 15.54 6.97
N GLY A 237 11.36 16.43 7.96
CA GLY A 237 12.10 17.71 7.94
C GLY A 237 13.62 17.50 7.87
N HIS A 238 14.18 16.52 8.61
CA HIS A 238 15.61 16.23 8.63
C HIS A 238 16.13 15.77 7.25
N PHE A 239 15.36 14.92 6.54
CA PHE A 239 15.73 14.41 5.24
C PHE A 239 15.20 15.24 4.06
N GLY A 240 14.53 16.37 4.29
CA GLY A 240 13.95 17.20 3.24
C GLY A 240 12.80 16.53 2.49
N LEU A 241 12.11 15.57 3.12
CA LEU A 241 11.00 14.81 2.54
C LEU A 241 9.68 15.56 2.75
N VAL A 242 8.83 15.59 1.70
CA VAL A 242 7.47 16.16 1.86
C VAL A 242 6.62 15.22 2.72
N PRO A 243 5.82 15.77 3.65
CA PRO A 243 4.91 14.98 4.46
C PRO A 243 3.72 14.52 3.64
N THR A 244 3.31 13.27 3.85
CA THR A 244 2.04 12.70 3.37
C THR A 244 1.28 12.05 4.51
N GLY A 245 0.14 11.44 4.21
CA GLY A 245 -0.59 10.65 5.19
C GLY A 245 -1.83 10.02 4.59
N GLY A 246 -2.28 8.94 5.21
CA GLY A 246 -3.46 8.24 4.78
C GLY A 246 -3.97 7.22 5.80
N SER A 247 -5.15 6.71 5.53
CA SER A 247 -5.82 5.79 6.44
C SER A 247 -5.34 4.35 6.28
N ASP A 248 -4.78 3.98 5.14
CA ASP A 248 -4.54 2.60 4.75
C ASP A 248 -5.87 1.79 4.78
N TYR A 249 -6.91 2.43 4.23
CA TYR A 249 -8.27 1.88 4.14
C TYR A 249 -8.34 0.67 3.24
N HIS A 250 -9.06 -0.40 3.70
CA HIS A 250 -9.26 -1.65 2.96
C HIS A 250 -10.72 -2.10 2.98
N GLY A 251 -11.65 -1.22 3.38
CA GLY A 251 -13.05 -1.57 3.53
C GLY A 251 -13.31 -2.63 4.60
N LEU A 252 -14.10 -3.63 4.27
CA LEU A 252 -14.47 -4.71 5.21
C LEU A 252 -13.27 -5.59 5.65
N ARG A 253 -12.12 -5.49 5.00
CA ARG A 253 -10.92 -6.23 5.41
C ARG A 253 -10.22 -5.62 6.62
N LYS A 254 -10.40 -4.30 6.83
CA LYS A 254 -9.97 -3.56 8.03
C LYS A 254 -11.17 -2.72 8.52
N PRO A 255 -12.20 -3.33 9.11
CA PRO A 255 -13.49 -2.68 9.39
C PRO A 255 -13.39 -1.57 10.45
N ASP A 256 -12.31 -1.55 11.23
CA ASP A 256 -12.00 -0.53 12.23
C ASP A 256 -11.29 0.72 11.64
N ILE A 257 -11.02 0.73 10.33
CA ILE A 257 -10.37 1.83 9.63
C ILE A 257 -11.34 2.49 8.66
N ALA A 258 -11.73 3.71 8.97
CA ALA A 258 -12.60 4.51 8.11
C ALA A 258 -11.79 5.41 7.16
N LEU A 259 -12.31 5.58 5.95
CA LEU A 259 -11.71 6.43 4.92
C LEU A 259 -11.58 7.87 5.42
N GLY A 260 -10.39 8.47 5.30
CA GLY A 260 -10.10 9.86 5.67
C GLY A 260 -9.99 10.15 7.16
N THR A 261 -10.41 9.21 8.03
CA THR A 261 -10.36 9.41 9.50
C THR A 261 -9.66 8.28 10.24
N GLY A 262 -9.29 7.20 9.55
CA GLY A 262 -8.62 6.06 10.16
C GLY A 262 -9.48 5.46 11.28
N ARG A 263 -8.93 5.41 12.48
CA ARG A 263 -9.66 5.01 13.70
C ARG A 263 -10.40 6.15 14.39
N GLY A 264 -10.63 7.26 13.68
CA GLY A 264 -11.42 8.41 14.15
C GLY A 264 -10.60 9.69 14.33
N GLU A 265 -9.29 9.61 14.51
CA GLU A 265 -8.44 10.77 14.84
C GLU A 265 -7.53 11.23 13.68
N LEU A 266 -7.45 10.46 12.61
CA LEU A 266 -6.62 10.81 11.46
C LEU A 266 -7.19 12.06 10.78
N CYS A 267 -6.33 13.04 10.55
CA CYS A 267 -6.63 14.25 9.79
C CYS A 267 -5.44 14.60 8.92
N VAL A 268 -5.52 14.34 7.62
CA VAL A 268 -4.48 14.67 6.65
C VAL A 268 -4.88 15.97 5.93
N PRO A 269 -4.10 17.07 6.08
CA PRO A 269 -4.44 18.35 5.47
C PRO A 269 -4.14 18.35 3.97
N TYR A 270 -4.96 19.04 3.17
CA TYR A 270 -4.75 19.18 1.72
C TYR A 270 -3.39 19.79 1.35
N ALA A 271 -2.80 20.58 2.24
CA ALA A 271 -1.46 21.16 2.03
C ALA A 271 -0.37 20.11 1.77
N TYR A 272 -0.53 18.86 2.30
CA TYR A 272 0.40 17.78 2.01
C TYR A 272 0.35 17.36 0.54
N LEU A 273 -0.84 17.27 -0.03
CA LEU A 273 -0.98 16.99 -1.46
C LEU A 273 -0.40 18.09 -2.34
N ALA A 274 -0.53 19.35 -1.94
CA ALA A 274 0.08 20.46 -2.65
C ALA A 274 1.62 20.31 -2.74
N GLY A 275 2.26 19.86 -1.65
CA GLY A 275 3.69 19.52 -1.63
C GLY A 275 4.05 18.40 -2.60
N VAL A 276 3.26 17.33 -2.63
CA VAL A 276 3.44 16.21 -3.58
C VAL A 276 3.31 16.68 -5.04
N LYS A 277 2.26 17.47 -5.35
CA LYS A 277 2.05 18.03 -6.68
C LYS A 277 3.20 18.91 -7.17
N ALA A 278 3.81 19.69 -6.27
CA ALA A 278 4.95 20.52 -6.62
C ALA A 278 6.20 19.74 -7.04
N LEU A 279 6.25 18.45 -6.72
CA LEU A 279 7.35 17.53 -7.06
C LEU A 279 7.02 16.62 -8.25
N ALA A 280 5.75 16.44 -8.57
CA ALA A 280 5.30 15.60 -9.68
C ALA A 280 5.79 16.16 -11.03
N GLY A 281 6.22 15.27 -11.93
CA GLY A 281 6.73 15.64 -13.26
C GLY A 281 8.15 16.22 -13.25
N ARG A 282 8.80 16.38 -12.09
CA ARG A 282 10.23 16.70 -12.02
C ARG A 282 11.01 15.39 -12.21
N GLY A 283 11.30 15.03 -13.45
CA GLY A 283 12.16 13.88 -13.78
C GLY A 283 13.53 13.96 -13.08
N CYS A 284 14.31 12.88 -13.11
CA CYS A 284 15.71 12.93 -12.71
C CYS A 284 16.42 13.96 -13.59
N VAL A 285 16.90 15.06 -13.00
CA VAL A 285 17.88 15.97 -13.62
C VAL A 285 19.24 15.38 -13.41
#